data_7256d95eb1a3b9a31353213f1d99fdf3
#
_entry.id   7256d95eb1a3b9a31353213f1d99fdf3
#
_cell.length_a   1.000
_cell.length_b   1.000
_cell.length_c   1.000
_cell.angle_alpha   90.00
_cell.angle_beta   90.00
_cell.angle_gamma   90.00
#
_symmetry.space_group_name_H-M   'P 1'
#
loop_
_entity.id
_entity.type
_entity.pdbx_description
1 polymer ?
#
loop_
_entity_poly.entity_id
_entity_poly.type
_entity_poly.pdbx_seq_one_letter_code
_entity_poly.pdbx_strand_id
1 'polypeptide(L)'
;MVRTDPRPGVHMQRRVPWLILAALTVLSASALARVPEPWEPSGRKLLEAGLDGSLAPEIAPEQTELKVMLSANRAGAYLLGVASSSYRTQWCMPAGKSGPPDMQAIISDIGALPDARLDEAAPALIVQALAKRYPCRK
;
A
#
# COMPACT_ATOMS: atom_id res chain seq x y z
N MET A 1 -12.91 -84.57 16.94
CA MET A 1 -12.59 -83.78 15.78
C MET A 1 -13.57 -82.62 15.77
N VAL A 2 -13.18 -81.49 16.32
CA VAL A 2 -14.01 -80.22 16.36
C VAL A 2 -13.29 -79.23 15.52
N ARG A 3 -13.95 -78.79 14.42
CA ARG A 3 -13.48 -77.83 13.49
C ARG A 3 -14.01 -76.47 13.93
N THR A 4 -13.14 -75.53 14.41
CA THR A 4 -13.44 -74.17 14.75
C THR A 4 -13.22 -73.29 13.53
N ASP A 5 -14.28 -72.67 13.09
CA ASP A 5 -14.36 -71.74 11.98
C ASP A 5 -13.99 -70.30 12.45
N PRO A 6 -13.01 -69.59 11.86
CA PRO A 6 -12.71 -68.21 12.23
C PRO A 6 -13.62 -67.27 11.45
N ARG A 7 -14.44 -66.50 12.17
CA ARG A 7 -15.26 -65.44 11.63
C ARG A 7 -14.38 -64.26 11.15
N PRO A 8 -14.60 -63.67 9.95
CA PRO A 8 -13.92 -62.47 9.51
C PRO A 8 -14.45 -61.22 10.26
N GLY A 9 -13.51 -60.51 10.87
CA GLY A 9 -13.78 -59.20 11.51
C GLY A 9 -14.16 -58.14 10.48
N VAL A 10 -15.32 -57.54 10.68
CA VAL A 10 -15.81 -56.42 9.88
C VAL A 10 -15.02 -55.18 10.34
N HIS A 11 -14.01 -54.78 9.55
CA HIS A 11 -13.38 -53.46 9.69
C HIS A 11 -14.35 -52.38 9.18
N MET A 12 -15.05 -51.76 10.13
CA MET A 12 -15.84 -50.60 9.89
C MET A 12 -14.94 -49.37 9.68
N GLN A 13 -14.53 -49.17 8.41
CA GLN A 13 -13.71 -48.04 7.98
C GLN A 13 -14.62 -46.78 8.06
N ARG A 14 -14.50 -46.02 9.18
CA ARG A 14 -15.08 -44.71 9.32
C ARG A 14 -14.43 -43.78 8.27
N ARG A 15 -15.10 -43.60 7.16
CA ARG A 15 -14.80 -42.56 6.19
C ARG A 15 -15.15 -41.21 6.85
N VAL A 16 -14.15 -40.54 7.41
CA VAL A 16 -14.26 -39.15 7.84
C VAL A 16 -14.46 -38.31 6.58
N PRO A 17 -15.54 -37.54 6.46
CA PRO A 17 -15.73 -36.70 5.30
C PRO A 17 -14.71 -35.56 5.33
N TRP A 18 -13.78 -35.58 4.38
CA TRP A 18 -12.75 -34.55 4.12
C TRP A 18 -13.33 -33.24 3.57
N LEU A 19 -14.65 -33.02 3.67
CA LEU A 19 -15.34 -31.90 3.05
C LEU A 19 -15.58 -30.70 3.98
N ILE A 20 -15.04 -30.66 5.22
CA ILE A 20 -15.26 -29.55 6.16
C ILE A 20 -14.03 -28.66 6.36
N LEU A 21 -12.92 -28.87 5.66
CA LEU A 21 -11.69 -28.08 5.88
C LEU A 21 -11.38 -27.06 4.75
N ALA A 22 -12.31 -26.76 3.87
CA ALA A 22 -12.08 -25.85 2.75
C ALA A 22 -12.80 -24.49 2.86
N ALA A 23 -13.28 -24.08 4.04
CA ALA A 23 -14.14 -22.89 4.18
C ALA A 23 -13.59 -21.83 5.15
N LEU A 24 -12.28 -21.73 5.40
CA LEU A 24 -11.77 -20.74 6.39
C LEU A 24 -10.39 -20.18 6.02
N THR A 25 -10.19 -19.68 4.79
CA THR A 25 -9.02 -18.83 4.50
C THR A 25 -9.33 -17.78 3.45
N VAL A 26 -10.41 -17.05 3.60
CA VAL A 26 -10.53 -15.71 3.01
C VAL A 26 -10.42 -14.72 4.18
N LEU A 27 -9.28 -14.72 4.87
CA LEU A 27 -8.84 -13.51 5.54
C LEU A 27 -8.41 -12.54 4.44
N SER A 28 -9.39 -11.80 3.92
CA SER A 28 -9.11 -10.56 3.20
C SER A 28 -8.22 -9.75 4.11
N ALA A 29 -6.93 -9.61 3.75
CA ALA A 29 -6.08 -8.56 4.26
C ALA A 29 -6.71 -7.25 3.78
N SER A 30 -7.75 -6.79 4.49
CA SER A 30 -8.21 -5.42 4.40
C SER A 30 -7.00 -4.60 4.82
N ALA A 31 -6.29 -4.04 3.85
CA ALA A 31 -5.31 -3.01 4.11
C ALA A 31 -6.08 -1.94 4.89
N LEU A 32 -5.87 -1.90 6.21
CA LEU A 32 -6.50 -0.92 7.07
C LEU A 32 -6.07 0.45 6.53
N ALA A 33 -7.03 1.19 6.00
CA ALA A 33 -6.81 2.56 5.57
C ALA A 33 -6.22 3.32 6.76
N ARG A 34 -4.97 3.78 6.64
CA ARG A 34 -4.31 4.50 7.72
C ARG A 34 -4.83 5.92 7.77
N VAL A 35 -5.53 6.27 8.84
CA VAL A 35 -5.93 7.65 9.11
C VAL A 35 -4.66 8.50 9.30
N PRO A 36 -4.55 9.69 8.64
CA PRO A 36 -3.42 10.58 8.82
C PRO A 36 -3.30 11.05 10.28
N GLU A 37 -2.07 11.10 10.79
CA GLU A 37 -1.80 11.80 12.03
C GLU A 37 -1.99 13.33 11.84
N PRO A 38 -2.24 14.11 12.91
CA PRO A 38 -2.53 15.55 12.80
C PRO A 38 -1.46 16.36 12.04
N TRP A 39 -0.21 15.88 12.02
CA TRP A 39 0.91 16.52 11.31
C TRP A 39 1.22 15.90 9.94
N GLU A 40 0.56 14.80 9.57
CA GLU A 40 0.76 14.15 8.27
C GLU A 40 -0.24 14.69 7.25
N PRO A 41 0.19 15.00 6.01
CA PRO A 41 -0.77 15.30 4.95
C PRO A 41 -1.54 14.04 4.55
N SER A 42 -2.79 14.21 4.15
CA SER A 42 -3.51 13.18 3.38
C SER A 42 -2.99 13.15 1.94
N GLY A 43 -3.32 12.08 1.21
CA GLY A 43 -3.04 12.01 -0.23
C GLY A 43 -3.65 13.18 -0.98
N ARG A 44 -4.91 13.54 -0.67
CA ARG A 44 -5.60 14.71 -1.26
C ARG A 44 -4.82 15.99 -1.05
N LYS A 45 -4.46 16.31 0.19
CA LYS A 45 -3.70 17.51 0.51
C LYS A 45 -2.36 17.57 -0.20
N LEU A 46 -1.69 16.42 -0.33
CA LEU A 46 -0.41 16.34 -1.05
C LEU A 46 -0.59 16.64 -2.55
N LEU A 47 -1.64 16.12 -3.19
CA LEU A 47 -1.94 16.38 -4.61
C LEU A 47 -2.35 17.84 -4.85
N GLU A 48 -3.14 18.42 -3.96
CA GLU A 48 -3.63 19.80 -4.07
C GLU A 48 -2.53 20.84 -3.81
N ALA A 49 -1.48 20.46 -3.08
CA ALA A 49 -0.43 21.35 -2.64
C ALA A 49 0.25 22.16 -3.77
N GLY A 50 0.36 21.55 -4.96
CA GLY A 50 0.88 22.25 -6.15
C GLY A 50 -0.10 23.23 -6.80
N LEU A 51 -1.37 23.20 -6.40
CA LEU A 51 -2.44 24.02 -6.98
C LEU A 51 -2.85 25.18 -6.06
N ASP A 52 -2.96 24.92 -4.77
CA ASP A 52 -3.51 25.84 -3.78
C ASP A 52 -2.47 26.56 -2.90
N GLY A 53 -1.20 26.13 -2.99
CA GLY A 53 -0.12 26.70 -2.18
C GLY A 53 -0.22 26.39 -0.68
N SER A 54 -1.03 25.40 -0.27
CA SER A 54 -1.37 25.12 1.14
C SER A 54 -0.19 24.68 2.00
N LEU A 55 0.90 24.19 1.40
CA LEU A 55 2.13 23.84 2.13
C LEU A 55 3.12 25.01 2.26
N ALA A 56 2.75 26.22 1.83
CA ALA A 56 3.54 27.43 1.99
C ALA A 56 2.72 28.57 2.63
N PRO A 57 2.16 28.35 3.84
CA PRO A 57 1.26 29.33 4.48
C PRO A 57 1.95 30.65 4.86
N GLU A 58 3.28 30.65 4.99
CA GLU A 58 4.09 31.86 5.31
C GLU A 58 4.23 32.82 4.14
N ILE A 59 3.90 32.41 2.91
CA ILE A 59 3.95 33.28 1.75
C ILE A 59 2.66 34.09 1.68
N ALA A 60 2.83 35.42 1.50
CA ALA A 60 1.70 36.33 1.45
C ALA A 60 0.74 36.00 0.29
N PRO A 61 -0.59 36.20 0.47
CA PRO A 61 -1.60 35.77 -0.50
C PRO A 61 -1.43 36.42 -1.89
N GLU A 62 -0.90 37.63 -1.97
CA GLU A 62 -0.63 38.36 -3.21
C GLU A 62 0.52 37.75 -4.03
N GLN A 63 1.39 36.95 -3.41
CA GLN A 63 2.51 36.25 -4.05
C GLN A 63 2.10 34.85 -4.47
N THR A 64 0.98 34.70 -5.16
CA THR A 64 0.36 33.39 -5.48
C THR A 64 1.30 32.45 -6.22
N GLU A 65 2.03 32.93 -7.22
CA GLU A 65 2.96 32.11 -8.01
C GLU A 65 4.08 31.53 -7.14
N LEU A 66 4.72 32.37 -6.32
CA LEU A 66 5.76 31.94 -5.38
C LEU A 66 5.20 30.94 -4.37
N LYS A 67 4.02 31.19 -3.86
CA LYS A 67 3.34 30.33 -2.91
C LYS A 67 3.07 28.92 -3.48
N VAL A 68 2.51 28.86 -4.67
CA VAL A 68 2.25 27.59 -5.37
C VAL A 68 3.56 26.86 -5.68
N MET A 69 4.57 27.56 -6.21
CA MET A 69 5.87 26.97 -6.52
C MET A 69 6.54 26.37 -5.27
N LEU A 70 6.56 27.11 -4.16
CA LEU A 70 7.18 26.63 -2.92
C LEU A 70 6.41 25.45 -2.33
N SER A 71 5.08 25.49 -2.40
CA SER A 71 4.22 24.39 -1.95
C SER A 71 4.46 23.12 -2.77
N ALA A 72 4.54 23.23 -4.10
CA ALA A 72 4.88 22.10 -4.97
C ALA A 72 6.26 21.50 -4.68
N ASN A 73 7.27 22.35 -4.44
CA ASN A 73 8.61 21.91 -4.07
C ASN A 73 8.60 21.17 -2.72
N ARG A 74 7.85 21.61 -1.74
CA ARG A 74 7.68 20.93 -0.45
C ARG A 74 6.99 19.58 -0.59
N ALA A 75 5.94 19.51 -1.40
CA ALA A 75 5.29 18.24 -1.72
C ALA A 75 6.26 17.25 -2.36
N GLY A 76 7.08 17.71 -3.31
CA GLY A 76 8.11 16.90 -3.96
C GLY A 76 9.17 16.40 -2.98
N ALA A 77 9.66 17.28 -2.10
CA ALA A 77 10.62 16.91 -1.05
C ALA A 77 10.04 15.89 -0.06
N TYR A 78 8.78 16.05 0.30
CA TYR A 78 8.06 15.08 1.15
C TYR A 78 7.98 13.70 0.48
N LEU A 79 7.57 13.65 -0.78
CA LEU A 79 7.53 12.41 -1.58
C LEU A 79 8.89 11.70 -1.60
N LEU A 80 9.97 12.45 -1.88
CA LEU A 80 11.33 11.90 -1.90
C LEU A 80 11.76 11.39 -0.53
N GLY A 81 11.39 12.09 0.55
CA GLY A 81 11.67 11.66 1.92
C GLY A 81 11.02 10.31 2.24
N VAL A 82 9.73 10.14 1.91
CA VAL A 82 9.01 8.88 2.10
C VAL A 82 9.61 7.78 1.22
N ALA A 83 9.92 8.08 -0.05
CA ALA A 83 10.55 7.13 -0.95
C ALA A 83 11.90 6.66 -0.41
N SER A 84 12.75 7.58 0.05
CA SER A 84 14.08 7.26 0.59
C SER A 84 14.01 6.41 1.86
N SER A 85 13.11 6.74 2.78
CA SER A 85 12.96 6.02 4.05
C SER A 85 12.42 4.59 3.89
N SER A 86 11.66 4.33 2.83
CA SER A 86 11.06 3.03 2.53
C SER A 86 11.84 2.20 1.49
N TYR A 87 12.90 2.76 0.93
CA TYR A 87 13.73 2.08 -0.07
C TYR A 87 14.36 0.80 0.49
N ARG A 88 14.40 -0.26 -0.33
CA ARG A 88 14.89 -1.61 0.01
C ARG A 88 14.12 -2.35 1.10
N THR A 89 13.17 -1.71 1.76
CA THR A 89 12.30 -2.35 2.75
C THR A 89 10.93 -2.65 2.18
N GLN A 90 10.36 -1.72 1.43
CA GLN A 90 9.01 -1.83 0.88
C GLN A 90 8.96 -1.73 -0.65
N TRP A 91 9.95 -1.10 -1.25
CA TRP A 91 10.12 -1.01 -2.69
C TRP A 91 11.60 -1.05 -3.08
N CYS A 92 11.91 -1.43 -4.33
CA CYS A 92 13.26 -1.61 -4.81
C CYS A 92 13.43 -1.10 -6.24
N MET A 93 14.54 -0.41 -6.52
CA MET A 93 14.87 -0.03 -7.88
C MET A 93 15.23 -1.27 -8.71
N PRO A 94 14.74 -1.41 -9.95
CA PRO A 94 15.13 -2.49 -10.84
C PRO A 94 16.64 -2.51 -11.09
N ALA A 95 17.20 -3.71 -11.23
CA ALA A 95 18.61 -3.87 -11.55
C ALA A 95 19.00 -3.08 -12.81
N GLY A 96 20.15 -2.39 -12.76
CA GLY A 96 20.65 -1.57 -13.88
C GLY A 96 20.02 -0.18 -14.01
N LYS A 97 19.04 0.15 -13.18
CA LYS A 97 18.52 1.53 -13.07
C LYS A 97 19.15 2.25 -11.89
N SER A 98 19.59 3.48 -12.14
CA SER A 98 20.13 4.41 -11.12
C SER A 98 19.27 5.68 -11.11
N GLY A 99 19.26 6.39 -9.97
CA GLY A 99 18.51 7.63 -9.78
C GLY A 99 17.22 7.44 -8.99
N PRO A 100 16.49 8.55 -8.76
CA PRO A 100 15.22 8.52 -8.03
C PRO A 100 14.13 7.77 -8.84
N PRO A 101 13.07 7.26 -8.18
CA PRO A 101 11.90 6.75 -8.87
C PRO A 101 11.20 7.88 -9.66
N ASP A 102 10.40 7.50 -10.65
CA ASP A 102 9.58 8.45 -11.40
C ASP A 102 8.46 9.00 -10.50
N MET A 103 8.75 10.13 -9.87
CA MET A 103 7.82 10.76 -8.90
C MET A 103 6.54 11.26 -9.58
N GLN A 104 6.60 11.68 -10.85
CA GLN A 104 5.42 12.10 -11.60
C GLN A 104 4.46 10.91 -11.81
N ALA A 105 5.01 9.75 -12.13
CA ALA A 105 4.21 8.53 -12.26
C ALA A 105 3.60 8.09 -10.91
N ILE A 106 4.31 8.28 -9.78
CA ILE A 106 3.76 8.02 -8.43
C ILE A 106 2.61 8.96 -8.11
N ILE A 107 2.76 10.27 -8.38
CA ILE A 107 1.69 11.27 -8.20
C ILE A 107 0.47 10.90 -9.04
N SER A 108 0.67 10.50 -10.29
CA SER A 108 -0.41 10.07 -11.19
C SER A 108 -1.15 8.83 -10.66
N ASP A 109 -0.41 7.85 -10.14
CA ASP A 109 -1.03 6.64 -9.56
C ASP A 109 -1.86 6.96 -8.31
N ILE A 110 -1.38 7.88 -7.46
CA ILE A 110 -2.15 8.34 -6.30
C ILE A 110 -3.39 9.09 -6.75
N GLY A 111 -3.26 10.00 -7.72
CA GLY A 111 -4.39 10.77 -8.26
C GLY A 111 -5.46 9.93 -8.96
N ALA A 112 -5.12 8.72 -9.39
CA ALA A 112 -6.07 7.77 -9.98
C ALA A 112 -6.83 6.93 -8.94
N LEU A 113 -6.55 7.08 -7.64
CA LEU A 113 -7.27 6.39 -6.58
C LEU A 113 -8.69 6.94 -6.40
N PRO A 114 -9.64 6.13 -5.94
CA PRO A 114 -10.95 6.61 -5.53
C PRO A 114 -10.85 7.70 -4.46
N ASP A 115 -11.76 8.68 -4.48
CA ASP A 115 -11.76 9.83 -3.56
C ASP A 115 -11.63 9.43 -2.09
N ALA A 116 -12.36 8.40 -1.65
CA ALA A 116 -12.30 7.91 -0.28
C ALA A 116 -10.89 7.44 0.15
N ARG A 117 -10.07 7.00 -0.83
CA ARG A 117 -8.69 6.61 -0.59
C ARG A 117 -7.75 7.81 -0.45
N LEU A 118 -8.06 8.92 -1.12
CA LEU A 118 -7.24 10.14 -1.06
C LEU A 118 -7.22 10.80 0.32
N ASP A 119 -8.16 10.46 1.19
CA ASP A 119 -8.19 10.94 2.57
C ASP A 119 -7.29 10.13 3.53
N GLU A 120 -6.70 9.02 3.03
CA GLU A 120 -5.70 8.27 3.78
C GLU A 120 -4.37 9.04 3.90
N ALA A 121 -3.53 8.61 4.85
CA ALA A 121 -2.21 9.19 5.07
C ALA A 121 -1.34 9.10 3.81
N ALA A 122 -0.79 10.21 3.35
CA ALA A 122 0.04 10.27 2.15
C ALA A 122 1.22 9.30 2.17
N PRO A 123 1.95 9.06 3.29
CA PRO A 123 3.05 8.09 3.31
C PRO A 123 2.60 6.68 2.91
N ALA A 124 1.43 6.24 3.37
CA ALA A 124 0.91 4.91 3.04
C ALA A 124 0.61 4.78 1.54
N LEU A 125 0.00 5.81 0.95
CA LEU A 125 -0.33 5.84 -0.48
C LEU A 125 0.93 5.90 -1.36
N ILE A 126 1.93 6.69 -0.97
CA ILE A 126 3.21 6.81 -1.65
C ILE A 126 3.93 5.45 -1.68
N VAL A 127 4.05 4.81 -0.51
CA VAL A 127 4.70 3.50 -0.40
C VAL A 127 3.97 2.44 -1.22
N GLN A 128 2.64 2.45 -1.20
CA GLN A 128 1.83 1.52 -1.99
C GLN A 128 2.07 1.71 -3.50
N ALA A 129 2.09 2.96 -3.97
CA ALA A 129 2.35 3.27 -5.38
C ALA A 129 3.77 2.86 -5.79
N LEU A 130 4.78 3.13 -4.94
CA LEU A 130 6.16 2.70 -5.15
C LEU A 130 6.29 1.18 -5.20
N ALA A 131 5.71 0.46 -4.24
CA ALA A 131 5.77 -1.00 -4.19
C ALA A 131 5.08 -1.66 -5.39
N LYS A 132 4.01 -1.06 -5.89
CA LYS A 132 3.31 -1.52 -7.10
C LYS A 132 4.17 -1.36 -8.36
N ARG A 133 4.86 -0.21 -8.53
CA ARG A 133 5.71 0.06 -9.70
C ARG A 133 7.08 -0.59 -9.62
N TYR A 134 7.64 -0.67 -8.44
CA TYR A 134 9.00 -1.09 -8.15
C TYR A 134 9.05 -2.16 -7.06
N PRO A 135 8.44 -3.33 -7.30
CA PRO A 135 8.42 -4.39 -6.29
C PRO A 135 9.82 -4.93 -6.02
N CYS A 136 10.14 -5.19 -4.74
CA CYS A 136 11.33 -5.94 -4.38
C CYS A 136 11.19 -7.39 -4.84
N ARG A 137 12.12 -7.87 -5.66
CA ARG A 137 12.20 -9.28 -6.03
C ARG A 137 12.78 -10.06 -4.85
N LYS A 138 12.09 -11.13 -4.47
CA LYS A 138 12.60 -12.12 -3.52
C LYS A 138 13.64 -12.99 -4.20
#